data_39535ba1d111ace15a4f297cf61bcc41
#
_entry.id   39535ba1d111ace15a4f297cf61bcc41
#
_cell.length_a   1.000
_cell.length_b   1.000
_cell.length_c   1.000
_cell.angle_alpha   90.00
_cell.angle_beta   90.00
_cell.angle_gamma   90.00
#
_symmetry.space_group_name_H-M   'P 1'
#
loop_
_entity.id
_entity.type
_entity.pdbx_description
1 polymer ?
#
loop_
_entity_poly.entity_id
_entity_poly.type
_entity_poly.pdbx_seq_one_letter_code
_entity_poly.pdbx_strand_id
1 'polypeptide(L)'
;MTTDDRELFEELLDDEEFAPGLTRADVLKRGAAASAAVWGVSSLFGAQAAFGGTQARALTPTFYQWIYGLYPDIPKGINKDYGKRHRLDAKIAPVAGFGIERFIAETKKKKSTWDVYVGMTPFVEMASLIEAGAIEPWDKYISKSVLNDLIPAIRQEATYKGHVWSFPFLLDIIIQAWNGELLTKAGLDPTKAPKTWDEFIANAQKVVSSKAAPFGAVFDSHGWRSLAPITHTFSTDVYTPDGLFDFTNENTVKALEIMKRLMEVAPNNILEEGKVDAGVNTTPDEEAFAGRQAAYYIKYQNAPTRFAGTWPDPSVLHIAGLPKQPGGAGGTVFWNTGATLFKYGQNKEGAADYMSYLTHDLRIWKHALGKDVRGASGQLAPYKSMWAKWQKSPPTWMADWAFTVRAQLAAAKAIRTNTFGLNQFVLGKPAWEAYLKGDESDPKKALAKARDLVLAEVKKQKKG
;
A
#
# COMPACT_ATOMS: atom_id res chain seq x y z
N MET A 1 -10.65 -8.56 28.89
CA MET A 1 -11.82 -8.81 28.06
C MET A 1 -13.00 -8.30 28.86
N THR A 2 -13.54 -7.15 28.52
CA THR A 2 -14.71 -6.58 29.15
C THR A 2 -15.97 -7.32 28.67
N THR A 3 -17.08 -7.16 29.39
CA THR A 3 -18.37 -7.75 29.02
C THR A 3 -18.78 -7.35 27.60
N ASP A 4 -18.51 -6.11 27.20
CA ASP A 4 -18.78 -5.56 25.85
C ASP A 4 -18.00 -6.26 24.72
N ASP A 5 -16.76 -6.70 24.99
CA ASP A 5 -15.95 -7.43 23.99
C ASP A 5 -16.49 -8.83 23.70
N ARG A 6 -17.25 -9.38 24.64
CA ARG A 6 -17.84 -10.71 24.55
C ARG A 6 -19.17 -10.69 23.81
N GLU A 7 -19.98 -9.66 24.06
CA GLU A 7 -21.25 -9.44 23.35
C GLU A 7 -21.02 -9.13 21.86
N LEU A 8 -20.02 -8.30 21.54
CA LEU A 8 -19.64 -8.00 20.15
C LEU A 8 -19.13 -9.25 19.40
N PHE A 9 -18.50 -10.19 20.11
CA PHE A 9 -18.00 -11.44 19.53
C PHE A 9 -19.11 -12.48 19.33
N GLU A 10 -20.12 -12.47 20.20
CA GLU A 10 -21.29 -13.35 20.07
C GLU A 10 -22.24 -12.83 18.98
N GLU A 11 -22.42 -11.53 18.82
CA GLU A 11 -23.22 -10.91 17.75
C GLU A 11 -22.64 -11.18 16.35
N LEU A 12 -21.30 -11.23 16.21
CA LEU A 12 -20.61 -11.60 14.96
C LEU A 12 -20.73 -13.09 14.58
N LEU A 13 -21.17 -13.93 15.51
CA LEU A 13 -21.34 -15.37 15.28
C LEU A 13 -22.79 -15.77 14.96
N ASP A 14 -23.76 -14.90 15.23
CA ASP A 14 -25.19 -15.21 15.05
C ASP A 14 -25.74 -14.90 13.66
N ASP A 15 -24.99 -14.17 12.79
CA ASP A 15 -25.47 -13.72 11.47
C ASP A 15 -25.12 -14.68 10.30
N GLU A 16 -24.63 -15.88 10.53
CA GLU A 16 -24.49 -16.88 9.45
C GLU A 16 -25.73 -17.79 9.39
N GLU A 17 -26.59 -17.61 8.38
CA GLU A 17 -27.61 -18.57 7.99
C GLU A 17 -26.97 -19.91 7.58
N PHE A 18 -26.98 -20.87 8.48
CA PHE A 18 -26.55 -22.22 8.20
C PHE A 18 -27.64 -23.00 7.45
N ALA A 19 -27.23 -23.75 6.43
CA ALA A 19 -28.16 -24.66 5.74
C ALA A 19 -28.82 -25.61 6.74
N PRO A 20 -30.14 -25.88 6.62
CA PRO A 20 -30.87 -26.70 7.57
C PRO A 20 -30.26 -28.07 7.74
N GLY A 21 -29.95 -28.48 8.98
CA GLY A 21 -29.46 -29.82 9.33
C GLY A 21 -27.97 -29.90 9.67
N LEU A 22 -27.22 -28.83 9.72
CA LEU A 22 -25.81 -28.84 10.17
C LEU A 22 -25.69 -28.34 11.60
N THR A 23 -24.98 -29.10 12.45
CA THR A 23 -24.65 -28.66 13.82
C THR A 23 -23.36 -27.85 13.84
N ARG A 24 -23.19 -27.01 14.88
CA ARG A 24 -21.97 -26.23 15.13
C ARG A 24 -20.70 -27.10 15.13
N ALA A 25 -20.79 -28.33 15.61
CA ALA A 25 -19.71 -29.30 15.60
C ALA A 25 -19.38 -29.80 14.17
N ASP A 26 -20.37 -29.91 13.29
CA ASP A 26 -20.20 -30.33 11.91
C ASP A 26 -19.56 -29.22 11.06
N VAL A 27 -19.90 -27.96 11.34
CA VAL A 27 -19.29 -26.80 10.71
C VAL A 27 -17.82 -26.66 11.12
N LEU A 28 -17.49 -26.84 12.39
CA LEU A 28 -16.12 -26.84 12.87
C LEU A 28 -15.29 -28.01 12.32
N LYS A 29 -15.87 -29.21 12.21
CA LYS A 29 -15.20 -30.37 11.58
C LYS A 29 -15.03 -30.18 10.08
N ARG A 30 -16.01 -29.62 9.38
CA ARG A 30 -15.95 -29.37 7.94
C ARG A 30 -15.08 -28.14 7.63
N GLY A 31 -15.10 -27.12 8.48
CA GLY A 31 -14.18 -25.99 8.41
C GLY A 31 -12.72 -26.40 8.62
N ALA A 32 -12.46 -27.31 9.55
CA ALA A 32 -11.13 -27.90 9.73
C ALA A 32 -10.73 -28.80 8.54
N ALA A 33 -11.67 -29.56 7.96
CA ALA A 33 -11.43 -30.37 6.77
C ALA A 33 -11.33 -29.56 5.48
N ALA A 34 -12.12 -28.49 5.34
CA ALA A 34 -12.04 -27.55 4.21
C ALA A 34 -10.77 -26.69 4.28
N SER A 35 -10.34 -26.30 5.48
CA SER A 35 -9.02 -25.67 5.67
C SER A 35 -7.90 -26.64 5.31
N ALA A 36 -8.01 -27.93 5.63
CA ALA A 36 -7.02 -28.96 5.23
C ALA A 36 -7.02 -29.21 3.71
N ALA A 37 -8.17 -29.13 3.02
CA ALA A 37 -8.27 -29.32 1.56
C ALA A 37 -7.83 -28.09 0.75
N VAL A 38 -7.96 -26.88 1.31
CA VAL A 38 -7.37 -25.64 0.75
C VAL A 38 -5.85 -25.58 0.99
N TRP A 39 -5.36 -26.31 1.99
CA TRP A 39 -3.96 -26.39 2.42
C TRP A 39 -3.26 -27.66 1.86
N GLY A 40 -3.50 -28.01 0.60
CA GLY A 40 -2.66 -28.95 -0.14
C GLY A 40 -1.17 -28.60 -0.19
N VAL A 41 -0.77 -27.52 0.51
CA VAL A 41 0.62 -27.08 0.71
C VAL A 41 1.22 -27.69 1.98
N SER A 42 0.43 -28.17 2.93
CA SER A 42 0.94 -28.73 4.19
C SER A 42 1.68 -30.08 4.04
N SER A 43 1.57 -30.75 2.90
CA SER A 43 2.34 -31.99 2.65
C SER A 43 3.78 -31.75 2.14
N LEU A 44 4.14 -30.50 1.77
CA LEU A 44 5.52 -30.15 1.42
C LEU A 44 6.40 -29.79 2.62
N PHE A 45 5.81 -29.60 3.79
CA PHE A 45 6.52 -29.28 5.04
C PHE A 45 6.66 -30.48 6.00
N GLY A 46 6.21 -31.66 5.59
CA GLY A 46 6.34 -32.89 6.38
C GLY A 46 7.77 -33.43 6.55
N ALA A 47 8.78 -32.77 6.00
CA ALA A 47 10.18 -33.21 6.08
C ALA A 47 10.98 -32.63 7.28
N GLN A 48 10.37 -31.81 8.11
CA GLN A 48 11.09 -31.19 9.26
C GLN A 48 11.10 -32.04 10.54
N ALA A 49 10.44 -33.18 10.57
CA ALA A 49 10.47 -34.04 11.75
C ALA A 49 11.73 -34.91 11.90
N ALA A 50 12.72 -34.79 11.01
CA ALA A 50 13.90 -35.69 10.97
C ALA A 50 15.23 -35.04 11.37
N PHE A 51 15.25 -33.73 11.73
CA PHE A 51 16.49 -33.12 12.22
C PHE A 51 16.45 -32.98 13.74
N GLY A 52 17.34 -33.73 14.35
CA GLY A 52 17.47 -33.89 15.81
C GLY A 52 17.64 -32.55 16.55
N GLY A 53 16.79 -32.34 17.52
CA GLY A 53 17.08 -31.91 18.87
C GLY A 53 17.81 -30.61 19.18
N THR A 54 17.81 -29.54 18.33
CA THR A 54 18.01 -28.17 18.81
C THR A 54 16.64 -27.49 18.89
N GLN A 55 16.23 -27.09 20.10
CA GLN A 55 14.97 -26.33 20.24
C GLN A 55 15.02 -25.13 19.32
N ALA A 56 14.18 -25.12 18.26
CA ALA A 56 14.09 -24.01 17.33
C ALA A 56 13.89 -22.71 18.12
N ARG A 57 14.73 -21.70 17.86
CA ARG A 57 14.64 -20.41 18.51
C ARG A 57 13.30 -19.76 18.19
N ALA A 58 12.73 -19.04 19.14
CA ALA A 58 11.50 -18.29 18.91
C ALA A 58 11.71 -17.26 17.78
N LEU A 59 10.75 -17.15 16.88
CA LEU A 59 10.72 -16.11 15.86
C LEU A 59 10.48 -14.76 16.51
N THR A 60 11.28 -13.77 16.15
CA THR A 60 11.19 -12.39 16.66
C THR A 60 10.88 -11.45 15.48
N PRO A 61 9.61 -11.26 15.10
CA PRO A 61 9.24 -10.31 14.07
C PRO A 61 9.18 -8.89 14.62
N THR A 62 9.38 -7.89 13.76
CA THR A 62 8.98 -6.51 14.02
C THR A 62 8.10 -5.99 12.89
N PHE A 63 7.34 -4.97 13.17
CA PHE A 63 6.39 -4.37 12.24
C PHE A 63 6.62 -2.87 12.12
N TYR A 64 6.33 -2.35 10.95
CA TYR A 64 6.08 -0.93 10.84
C TYR A 64 4.86 -0.58 11.71
N GLN A 65 5.03 0.38 12.62
CA GLN A 65 4.01 0.74 13.61
C GLN A 65 2.63 0.99 12.97
N TRP A 66 2.61 1.63 11.80
CA TRP A 66 1.39 1.90 11.08
C TRP A 66 0.61 0.62 10.69
N ILE A 67 1.30 -0.41 10.15
CA ILE A 67 0.65 -1.69 9.80
C ILE A 67 0.11 -2.36 11.06
N TYR A 68 0.91 -2.39 12.12
CA TYR A 68 0.54 -3.06 13.35
C TYR A 68 -0.69 -2.43 14.02
N GLY A 69 -0.84 -1.09 13.90
CA GLY A 69 -2.01 -0.36 14.35
C GLY A 69 -3.21 -0.51 13.42
N LEU A 70 -2.99 -0.51 12.09
CA LEU A 70 -4.05 -0.58 11.10
C LEU A 70 -4.74 -1.96 11.04
N TYR A 71 -4.01 -3.03 11.36
CA TYR A 71 -4.52 -4.40 11.36
C TYR A 71 -4.57 -4.97 12.78
N PRO A 72 -5.60 -4.63 13.58
CA PRO A 72 -5.69 -5.03 14.98
C PRO A 72 -5.74 -6.55 15.18
N ASP A 73 -6.18 -7.32 14.17
CA ASP A 73 -6.17 -8.78 14.22
C ASP A 73 -4.76 -9.37 14.28
N ILE A 74 -3.74 -8.65 13.80
CA ILE A 74 -2.35 -9.13 13.89
C ILE A 74 -1.96 -9.32 15.35
N PRO A 75 -1.96 -8.27 16.21
CA PRO A 75 -1.59 -8.44 17.62
C PRO A 75 -2.61 -9.23 18.44
N LYS A 76 -3.91 -9.07 18.20
CA LYS A 76 -4.95 -9.65 19.04
C LYS A 76 -5.23 -11.14 18.75
N GLY A 77 -5.14 -11.55 17.51
CA GLY A 77 -5.58 -12.88 17.06
C GLY A 77 -4.53 -13.65 16.28
N ILE A 78 -4.05 -13.12 15.15
CA ILE A 78 -3.19 -13.85 14.21
C ILE A 78 -1.90 -14.33 14.88
N ASN A 79 -1.20 -13.45 15.58
CA ASN A 79 0.04 -13.78 16.29
C ASN A 79 -0.20 -14.81 17.42
N LYS A 80 -1.30 -14.67 18.13
CA LYS A 80 -1.69 -15.64 19.17
C LYS A 80 -1.95 -17.03 18.57
N ASP A 81 -2.65 -17.09 17.44
CA ASP A 81 -2.96 -18.36 16.78
C ASP A 81 -1.72 -19.01 16.16
N TYR A 82 -0.86 -18.22 15.55
CA TYR A 82 0.44 -18.68 15.07
C TYR A 82 1.29 -19.22 16.23
N GLY A 83 1.38 -18.48 17.33
CA GLY A 83 2.15 -18.85 18.52
C GLY A 83 1.68 -20.11 19.24
N LYS A 84 0.45 -20.60 19.00
CA LYS A 84 -0.02 -21.89 19.52
C LYS A 84 0.69 -23.09 18.89
N ARG A 85 1.19 -22.93 17.65
CA ARG A 85 1.80 -24.00 16.85
C ARG A 85 3.30 -23.78 16.64
N HIS A 86 3.75 -22.56 16.73
CA HIS A 86 5.11 -22.12 16.46
C HIS A 86 5.64 -21.28 17.62
N ARG A 87 6.94 -21.26 17.82
CA ARG A 87 7.56 -20.41 18.86
C ARG A 87 7.67 -18.99 18.33
N LEU A 88 6.80 -18.13 18.78
CA LEU A 88 6.80 -16.69 18.48
C LEU A 88 7.18 -15.91 19.75
N ASP A 89 8.06 -14.92 19.63
CA ASP A 89 8.33 -14.00 20.71
C ASP A 89 7.06 -13.17 21.01
N ALA A 90 6.60 -13.25 22.24
CA ALA A 90 5.37 -12.56 22.66
C ALA A 90 5.54 -11.04 22.74
N LYS A 91 6.78 -10.54 22.81
CA LYS A 91 7.10 -9.12 22.95
C LYS A 91 7.42 -8.49 21.58
N ILE A 92 6.41 -8.41 20.72
CA ILE A 92 6.57 -7.72 19.44
C ILE A 92 6.52 -6.22 19.69
N ALA A 93 7.63 -5.54 19.45
CA ALA A 93 7.74 -4.08 19.52
C ALA A 93 7.78 -3.51 18.09
N PRO A 94 6.71 -2.84 17.63
CA PRO A 94 6.70 -2.17 16.35
C PRO A 94 7.75 -1.05 16.29
N VAL A 95 8.30 -0.80 15.10
CA VAL A 95 9.24 0.30 14.86
C VAL A 95 8.50 1.51 14.30
N ALA A 96 8.86 2.70 14.78
CA ALA A 96 8.37 3.96 14.25
C ALA A 96 9.07 4.30 12.93
N GLY A 97 8.31 4.84 11.98
CA GLY A 97 8.85 5.20 10.66
C GLY A 97 9.47 4.01 9.95
N PHE A 98 10.30 4.28 8.96
CA PHE A 98 10.93 3.24 8.14
C PHE A 98 12.13 2.54 8.79
N GLY A 99 12.52 2.84 10.01
CA GLY A 99 13.47 2.07 10.82
C GLY A 99 14.90 1.88 10.29
N ILE A 100 15.22 2.43 9.11
CA ILE A 100 16.47 2.17 8.37
C ILE A 100 17.72 2.40 9.22
N GLU A 101 17.80 3.53 9.91
CA GLU A 101 18.97 3.90 10.69
C GLU A 101 19.27 2.90 11.81
N ARG A 102 18.23 2.46 12.51
CA ARG A 102 18.36 1.47 13.57
C ARG A 102 18.82 0.12 13.02
N PHE A 103 18.26 -0.31 11.90
CA PHE A 103 18.65 -1.58 11.27
C PHE A 103 20.12 -1.56 10.82
N ILE A 104 20.57 -0.44 10.23
CA ILE A 104 21.95 -0.24 9.83
C ILE A 104 22.89 -0.22 11.05
N ALA A 105 22.49 0.45 12.13
CA ALA A 105 23.30 0.53 13.36
C ALA A 105 23.48 -0.85 14.03
N GLU A 106 22.45 -1.69 14.05
CA GLU A 106 22.55 -3.08 14.54
C GLU A 106 23.45 -3.92 13.62
N THR A 107 23.33 -3.75 12.31
CA THR A 107 24.14 -4.46 11.31
C THR A 107 25.63 -4.19 11.48
N LYS A 108 26.04 -2.94 11.75
CA LYS A 108 27.44 -2.58 12.04
C LYS A 108 28.01 -3.35 13.24
N LYS A 109 27.15 -3.75 14.18
CA LYS A 109 27.51 -4.59 15.35
C LYS A 109 27.42 -6.10 15.06
N LYS A 110 27.15 -6.50 13.81
CA LYS A 110 26.89 -7.90 13.39
C LYS A 110 25.80 -8.57 14.21
N LYS A 111 24.73 -7.83 14.51
CA LYS A 111 23.59 -8.27 15.31
C LYS A 111 22.28 -7.84 14.63
N SER A 112 21.20 -8.52 14.96
CA SER A 112 19.84 -8.09 14.72
C SER A 112 18.99 -8.48 15.92
N THR A 113 18.20 -7.54 16.39
CA THR A 113 17.18 -7.78 17.43
C THR A 113 16.06 -8.66 16.88
N TRP A 114 15.81 -8.60 15.59
CA TRP A 114 14.69 -9.26 14.92
C TRP A 114 15.16 -10.19 13.80
N ASP A 115 14.29 -11.12 13.42
CA ASP A 115 14.48 -12.03 12.30
C ASP A 115 13.90 -11.45 11.01
N VAL A 116 12.74 -10.80 11.10
CA VAL A 116 11.99 -10.24 9.99
C VAL A 116 11.38 -8.89 10.34
N TYR A 117 11.40 -7.99 9.37
CA TYR A 117 10.69 -6.71 9.42
C TYR A 117 9.53 -6.72 8.43
N VAL A 118 8.30 -6.55 8.93
CA VAL A 118 7.06 -6.45 8.15
C VAL A 118 6.68 -4.98 8.02
N GLY A 119 6.90 -4.41 6.85
CA GLY A 119 6.66 -2.98 6.62
C GLY A 119 7.59 -2.36 5.58
N MET A 120 8.52 -3.12 5.01
CA MET A 120 9.47 -2.62 4.03
C MET A 120 8.76 -2.27 2.71
N THR A 121 8.98 -1.05 2.25
CA THR A 121 8.53 -0.58 0.94
C THR A 121 9.73 -0.54 -0.01
N PRO A 122 9.75 -1.37 -1.09
CA PRO A 122 10.96 -1.59 -1.89
C PRO A 122 11.63 -0.32 -2.41
N PHE A 123 10.91 0.57 -3.08
CA PHE A 123 11.51 1.78 -3.64
C PHE A 123 11.99 2.79 -2.57
N VAL A 124 11.53 2.66 -1.31
CA VAL A 124 11.91 3.55 -0.20
C VAL A 124 13.17 3.08 0.50
N GLU A 125 13.24 1.79 0.85
CA GLU A 125 14.18 1.27 1.84
C GLU A 125 15.11 0.19 1.30
N MET A 126 14.64 -0.61 0.33
CA MET A 126 15.27 -1.87 -0.05
C MET A 126 16.73 -1.69 -0.50
N ALA A 127 16.99 -0.76 -1.41
CA ALA A 127 18.34 -0.57 -1.92
C ALA A 127 19.32 -0.13 -0.83
N SER A 128 18.92 0.79 0.05
CA SER A 128 19.75 1.28 1.16
C SER A 128 20.04 0.19 2.19
N LEU A 129 19.05 -0.65 2.50
CA LEU A 129 19.25 -1.79 3.42
C LEU A 129 20.16 -2.87 2.82
N ILE A 130 20.09 -3.10 1.51
CA ILE A 130 20.98 -4.03 0.79
C ILE A 130 22.40 -3.51 0.81
N GLU A 131 22.64 -2.25 0.46
CA GLU A 131 23.98 -1.64 0.43
C GLU A 131 24.63 -1.59 1.82
N ALA A 132 23.83 -1.34 2.85
CA ALA A 132 24.30 -1.42 4.22
C ALA A 132 24.57 -2.85 4.70
N GLY A 133 24.23 -3.87 3.91
CA GLY A 133 24.33 -5.28 4.28
C GLY A 133 23.43 -5.67 5.46
N ALA A 134 22.31 -4.95 5.65
CA ALA A 134 21.41 -5.14 6.78
C ALA A 134 20.44 -6.31 6.58
N ILE A 135 20.13 -6.61 5.34
CA ILE A 135 19.16 -7.63 4.96
C ILE A 135 19.79 -8.70 4.07
N GLU A 136 19.11 -9.81 3.92
CA GLU A 136 19.48 -10.88 2.98
C GLU A 136 18.28 -11.29 2.13
N PRO A 137 18.51 -11.89 0.94
CA PRO A 137 17.46 -12.25 0.03
C PRO A 137 16.64 -13.45 0.55
N TRP A 138 15.37 -13.48 0.14
CA TRP A 138 14.42 -14.56 0.42
C TRP A 138 14.63 -15.81 -0.43
N ASP A 139 15.50 -15.80 -1.43
CA ASP A 139 15.62 -16.86 -2.46
C ASP A 139 15.72 -18.27 -1.89
N LYS A 140 16.33 -18.45 -0.72
CA LYS A 140 16.49 -19.75 -0.06
C LYS A 140 15.29 -20.16 0.78
N TYR A 141 14.44 -19.21 1.15
CA TYR A 141 13.40 -19.40 2.17
C TYR A 141 11.99 -19.30 1.58
N ILE A 142 11.79 -18.54 0.52
CA ILE A 142 10.51 -18.44 -0.17
C ILE A 142 10.37 -19.56 -1.18
N SER A 143 9.25 -20.28 -1.16
CA SER A 143 9.03 -21.38 -2.11
C SER A 143 8.79 -20.85 -3.54
N LYS A 144 9.20 -21.65 -4.54
CA LYS A 144 8.93 -21.33 -5.95
C LYS A 144 7.44 -21.20 -6.24
N SER A 145 6.58 -21.95 -5.53
CA SER A 145 5.12 -21.85 -5.68
C SER A 145 4.60 -20.47 -5.27
N VAL A 146 5.05 -19.94 -4.13
CA VAL A 146 4.71 -18.58 -3.67
C VAL A 146 5.19 -17.55 -4.67
N LEU A 147 6.45 -17.63 -5.12
CA LEU A 147 6.99 -16.68 -6.11
C LEU A 147 6.23 -16.73 -7.44
N ASN A 148 5.81 -17.92 -7.88
CA ASN A 148 5.07 -18.08 -9.12
C ASN A 148 3.60 -17.62 -9.00
N ASP A 149 3.06 -17.57 -7.80
CA ASP A 149 1.70 -17.09 -7.55
C ASP A 149 1.62 -15.57 -7.45
N LEU A 150 2.73 -14.89 -7.20
CA LEU A 150 2.75 -13.42 -7.20
C LEU A 150 2.30 -12.84 -8.54
N ILE A 151 1.57 -11.74 -8.49
CA ILE A 151 1.28 -10.90 -9.66
C ILE A 151 2.64 -10.46 -10.26
N PRO A 152 2.86 -10.57 -11.60
CA PRO A 152 4.17 -10.36 -12.20
C PRO A 152 4.83 -9.02 -11.86
N ALA A 153 4.07 -7.93 -11.88
CA ALA A 153 4.59 -6.60 -11.55
C ALA A 153 5.10 -6.51 -10.10
N ILE A 154 4.41 -7.19 -9.17
CA ILE A 154 4.77 -7.23 -7.75
C ILE A 154 6.02 -8.08 -7.52
N ARG A 155 6.13 -9.21 -8.22
CA ARG A 155 7.34 -10.02 -8.20
C ARG A 155 8.55 -9.21 -8.74
N GLN A 156 8.34 -8.43 -9.80
CA GLN A 156 9.37 -7.55 -10.35
C GLN A 156 9.81 -6.50 -9.32
N GLU A 157 8.88 -5.83 -8.64
CA GLU A 157 9.18 -4.84 -7.60
C GLU A 157 9.93 -5.45 -6.40
N ALA A 158 9.54 -6.66 -5.98
CA ALA A 158 10.19 -7.39 -4.89
C ALA A 158 11.62 -7.86 -5.22
N THR A 159 12.01 -7.80 -6.50
CA THR A 159 13.29 -8.30 -7.02
C THR A 159 14.25 -7.15 -7.33
N TYR A 160 15.47 -7.21 -6.80
CA TYR A 160 16.53 -6.24 -7.06
C TYR A 160 17.85 -6.96 -7.29
N LYS A 161 18.59 -6.56 -8.33
CA LYS A 161 19.88 -7.20 -8.72
C LYS A 161 19.79 -8.74 -8.80
N GLY A 162 18.69 -9.27 -9.32
CA GLY A 162 18.48 -10.70 -9.55
C GLY A 162 18.00 -11.53 -8.36
N HIS A 163 17.83 -10.92 -7.19
CA HIS A 163 17.40 -11.58 -5.97
C HIS A 163 16.07 -11.02 -5.44
N VAL A 164 15.30 -11.85 -4.73
CA VAL A 164 14.04 -11.46 -4.08
C VAL A 164 14.36 -10.95 -2.68
N TRP A 165 14.15 -9.65 -2.44
CA TRP A 165 14.47 -8.97 -1.18
C TRP A 165 13.24 -8.61 -0.34
N SER A 166 12.06 -8.63 -0.95
CA SER A 166 10.80 -8.39 -0.29
C SER A 166 9.91 -9.61 -0.37
N PHE A 167 9.32 -10.04 0.74
CA PHE A 167 8.18 -10.94 0.75
C PHE A 167 6.92 -10.09 0.63
N PRO A 168 6.22 -10.03 -0.52
CA PRO A 168 5.10 -9.13 -0.71
C PRO A 168 3.94 -9.43 0.23
N PHE A 169 3.32 -8.38 0.78
CA PHE A 169 2.21 -8.52 1.72
C PHE A 169 1.02 -7.65 1.34
N LEU A 170 1.14 -6.33 1.47
CA LEU A 170 0.04 -5.38 1.25
C LEU A 170 0.35 -4.50 0.05
N LEU A 171 -0.61 -4.32 -0.84
CA LEU A 171 -0.43 -3.47 -2.02
C LEU A 171 -1.23 -2.20 -1.90
N ASP A 172 -0.56 -1.09 -2.17
CA ASP A 172 -1.17 0.19 -2.41
C ASP A 172 -1.00 0.58 -3.89
N ILE A 173 -2.01 1.22 -4.45
CA ILE A 173 -2.04 1.73 -5.82
C ILE A 173 -2.69 3.10 -5.83
N ILE A 174 -2.14 4.04 -6.58
CA ILE A 174 -2.72 5.36 -6.73
C ILE A 174 -3.94 5.28 -7.66
N ILE A 175 -5.04 5.86 -7.19
CA ILE A 175 -6.36 5.83 -7.81
C ILE A 175 -7.01 7.22 -7.77
N GLN A 176 -8.16 7.35 -8.42
CA GLN A 176 -9.12 8.40 -8.11
C GLN A 176 -10.23 7.84 -7.23
N ALA A 177 -10.63 8.63 -6.23
CA ALA A 177 -11.79 8.37 -5.41
C ALA A 177 -12.70 9.60 -5.42
N TRP A 178 -13.99 9.43 -5.14
CA TRP A 178 -14.89 10.57 -5.03
C TRP A 178 -16.07 10.31 -4.10
N ASN A 179 -16.62 11.41 -3.59
CA ASN A 179 -17.84 11.40 -2.80
C ASN A 179 -19.05 11.62 -3.73
N GLY A 180 -19.86 10.56 -3.95
CA GLY A 180 -21.01 10.59 -4.84
C GLY A 180 -22.11 11.55 -4.41
N GLU A 181 -22.27 11.81 -3.09
CA GLU A 181 -23.26 12.79 -2.61
C GLU A 181 -22.90 14.21 -3.07
N LEU A 182 -21.61 14.59 -3.03
CA LEU A 182 -21.15 15.88 -3.51
C LEU A 182 -21.30 16.03 -5.03
N LEU A 183 -21.08 14.93 -5.78
CA LEU A 183 -21.32 14.95 -7.23
C LEU A 183 -22.81 15.11 -7.55
N THR A 184 -23.68 14.42 -6.84
CA THR A 184 -25.15 14.59 -6.99
C THR A 184 -25.56 16.05 -6.71
N LYS A 185 -25.04 16.67 -5.65
CA LYS A 185 -25.28 18.09 -5.34
C LYS A 185 -24.78 19.03 -6.45
N ALA A 186 -23.70 18.65 -7.14
CA ALA A 186 -23.18 19.39 -8.29
C ALA A 186 -23.96 19.13 -9.60
N GLY A 187 -24.96 18.26 -9.61
CA GLY A 187 -25.67 17.84 -10.82
C GLY A 187 -24.79 17.02 -11.77
N LEU A 188 -23.90 16.22 -11.21
CA LEU A 188 -23.06 15.23 -11.89
C LEU A 188 -23.57 13.82 -11.57
N ASP A 189 -23.29 12.85 -12.45
CA ASP A 189 -23.58 11.45 -12.19
C ASP A 189 -22.64 10.91 -11.10
N PRO A 190 -23.17 10.53 -9.92
CA PRO A 190 -22.35 10.09 -8.80
C PRO A 190 -21.63 8.77 -9.03
N THR A 191 -22.07 7.97 -10.01
CA THR A 191 -21.53 6.62 -10.27
C THR A 191 -20.52 6.59 -11.40
N LYS A 192 -20.37 7.71 -12.15
CA LYS A 192 -19.52 7.76 -13.33
C LYS A 192 -18.14 8.31 -13.02
N ALA A 193 -17.11 7.45 -13.16
CA ALA A 193 -15.71 7.87 -13.06
C ALA A 193 -15.32 8.77 -14.25
N PRO A 194 -14.66 9.92 -14.02
CA PRO A 194 -13.98 10.66 -15.08
C PRO A 194 -12.94 9.78 -15.79
N LYS A 195 -12.98 9.76 -17.12
CA LYS A 195 -12.08 8.91 -17.92
C LYS A 195 -10.81 9.64 -18.37
N THR A 196 -10.88 10.96 -18.49
CA THR A 196 -9.76 11.81 -18.91
C THR A 196 -9.48 12.87 -17.86
N TRP A 197 -8.26 13.44 -17.88
CA TRP A 197 -7.89 14.54 -17.00
C TRP A 197 -8.74 15.78 -17.24
N ASP A 198 -9.13 16.06 -18.50
CA ASP A 198 -10.00 17.21 -18.81
C ASP A 198 -11.41 17.00 -18.24
N GLU A 199 -11.97 15.78 -18.34
CA GLU A 199 -13.27 15.46 -17.71
C GLU A 199 -13.16 15.56 -16.18
N PHE A 200 -12.08 15.06 -15.58
CA PHE A 200 -11.84 15.14 -14.14
C PHE A 200 -11.82 16.59 -13.66
N ILE A 201 -11.03 17.44 -14.33
CA ILE A 201 -10.87 18.86 -13.95
C ILE A 201 -12.19 19.62 -14.18
N ALA A 202 -12.87 19.39 -15.29
CA ALA A 202 -14.16 20.01 -15.57
C ALA A 202 -15.22 19.64 -14.51
N ASN A 203 -15.27 18.37 -14.09
CA ASN A 203 -16.15 17.94 -13.01
C ASN A 203 -15.78 18.59 -11.68
N ALA A 204 -14.49 18.67 -11.35
CA ALA A 204 -14.01 19.33 -10.13
C ALA A 204 -14.35 20.83 -10.11
N GLN A 205 -14.19 21.53 -11.23
CA GLN A 205 -14.61 22.94 -11.38
C GLN A 205 -16.13 23.09 -11.22
N LYS A 206 -16.92 22.16 -11.76
CA LYS A 206 -18.38 22.18 -11.60
C LYS A 206 -18.80 22.00 -10.15
N VAL A 207 -18.12 21.15 -9.37
CA VAL A 207 -18.38 21.01 -7.92
C VAL A 207 -18.21 22.34 -7.19
N VAL A 208 -17.11 23.06 -7.47
CA VAL A 208 -16.84 24.37 -6.85
C VAL A 208 -17.86 25.42 -7.31
N SER A 209 -18.09 25.54 -8.62
CA SER A 209 -18.98 26.58 -9.18
C SER A 209 -20.43 26.40 -8.77
N SER A 210 -20.90 25.15 -8.57
CA SER A 210 -22.23 24.83 -8.05
C SER A 210 -22.35 24.97 -6.53
N LYS A 211 -21.24 25.26 -5.83
CA LYS A 211 -21.16 25.30 -4.36
C LYS A 211 -21.50 23.98 -3.68
N ALA A 212 -21.34 22.85 -4.37
CA ALA A 212 -21.58 21.53 -3.80
C ALA A 212 -20.54 21.16 -2.73
N ALA A 213 -19.31 21.62 -2.92
CA ALA A 213 -18.23 21.56 -1.92
C ALA A 213 -17.27 22.77 -2.08
N PRO A 214 -16.50 23.14 -1.04
CA PRO A 214 -15.48 24.18 -1.12
C PRO A 214 -14.39 23.86 -2.16
N PHE A 215 -14.03 22.60 -2.27
CA PHE A 215 -12.95 22.12 -3.14
C PHE A 215 -13.48 21.06 -4.13
N GLY A 216 -13.01 21.17 -5.37
CA GLY A 216 -13.38 20.20 -6.41
C GLY A 216 -12.56 18.91 -6.30
N ALA A 217 -11.27 19.05 -6.08
CA ALA A 217 -10.34 17.90 -5.99
C ALA A 217 -9.19 18.19 -5.02
N VAL A 218 -8.66 17.13 -4.44
CA VAL A 218 -7.43 17.15 -3.64
C VAL A 218 -6.47 16.06 -4.09
N PHE A 219 -5.19 16.26 -3.85
CA PHE A 219 -4.11 15.34 -4.17
C PHE A 219 -2.99 15.44 -3.13
N ASP A 220 -2.19 14.39 -3.01
CA ASP A 220 -1.05 14.36 -2.09
C ASP A 220 0.07 15.30 -2.57
N SER A 221 0.64 16.11 -1.70
CA SER A 221 1.73 17.03 -2.02
C SER A 221 3.08 16.33 -2.29
N HIS A 222 3.20 15.04 -1.98
CA HIS A 222 4.43 14.29 -2.24
C HIS A 222 4.47 13.80 -3.69
N GLY A 223 5.52 14.19 -4.43
CA GLY A 223 5.63 13.91 -5.87
C GLY A 223 5.53 12.43 -6.25
N TRP A 224 5.92 11.51 -5.38
CA TRP A 224 5.77 10.07 -5.64
C TRP A 224 4.34 9.56 -5.54
N ARG A 225 3.43 10.35 -4.92
CA ARG A 225 1.99 10.04 -4.80
C ARG A 225 1.12 10.90 -5.71
N SER A 226 1.69 11.90 -6.38
CA SER A 226 0.98 12.79 -7.31
C SER A 226 1.69 12.91 -8.65
N LEU A 227 2.87 13.56 -8.72
CA LEU A 227 3.59 13.81 -9.95
C LEU A 227 3.92 12.50 -10.70
N ALA A 228 4.51 11.52 -10.03
CA ALA A 228 4.88 10.25 -10.66
C ALA A 228 3.66 9.45 -11.16
N PRO A 229 2.58 9.21 -10.37
CA PRO A 229 1.41 8.50 -10.89
C PRO A 229 0.69 9.26 -12.00
N ILE A 230 0.59 10.58 -11.96
CA ILE A 230 0.00 11.36 -13.05
C ILE A 230 0.89 11.22 -14.31
N THR A 231 2.22 11.27 -14.17
CA THR A 231 3.15 11.00 -15.28
C THR A 231 2.93 9.61 -15.88
N HIS A 232 2.70 8.59 -15.05
CA HIS A 232 2.46 7.22 -15.50
C HIS A 232 1.16 7.07 -16.32
N THR A 233 0.19 7.97 -16.19
CA THR A 233 -1.00 7.95 -17.05
C THR A 233 -0.68 8.25 -18.52
N PHE A 234 0.43 8.95 -18.79
CA PHE A 234 0.95 9.24 -20.12
C PHE A 234 1.94 8.15 -20.56
N SER A 235 2.93 7.85 -19.74
CA SER A 235 3.95 6.82 -19.99
C SER A 235 4.49 6.28 -18.65
N THR A 236 4.77 4.98 -18.61
CA THR A 236 5.46 4.35 -17.49
C THR A 236 6.97 4.21 -17.71
N ASP A 237 7.46 4.61 -18.88
CA ASP A 237 8.90 4.66 -19.21
C ASP A 237 9.45 6.07 -18.99
N VAL A 238 9.57 6.41 -17.72
CA VAL A 238 9.91 7.76 -17.23
C VAL A 238 11.02 7.71 -16.16
N TYR A 239 11.94 6.78 -16.36
CA TYR A 239 13.07 6.58 -15.44
C TYR A 239 14.39 6.57 -16.21
N THR A 240 15.42 7.13 -15.60
CA THR A 240 16.79 7.04 -16.10
C THR A 240 17.32 5.59 -16.02
N PRO A 241 18.41 5.24 -16.73
CA PRO A 241 19.04 3.93 -16.58
C PRO A 241 19.41 3.55 -15.14
N ASP A 242 19.79 4.54 -14.32
CA ASP A 242 20.10 4.36 -12.89
C ASP A 242 18.86 4.21 -12.02
N GLY A 243 17.65 4.23 -12.59
CA GLY A 243 16.39 4.06 -11.90
C GLY A 243 15.84 5.32 -11.23
N LEU A 244 16.46 6.48 -11.41
CA LEU A 244 15.90 7.74 -10.94
C LEU A 244 14.69 8.15 -11.79
N PHE A 245 13.74 8.83 -11.17
CA PHE A 245 12.62 9.43 -11.88
C PHE A 245 13.14 10.55 -12.81
N ASP A 246 12.75 10.50 -14.07
CA ASP A 246 13.17 11.50 -15.06
C ASP A 246 12.26 12.72 -14.99
N PHE A 247 12.65 13.69 -14.17
CA PHE A 247 11.94 14.95 -14.05
C PHE A 247 11.86 15.72 -15.37
N THR A 248 12.79 15.53 -16.30
CA THR A 248 12.82 16.25 -17.57
C THR A 248 12.06 15.58 -18.71
N ASN A 249 11.47 14.42 -18.47
CA ASN A 249 10.62 13.74 -19.42
C ASN A 249 9.41 14.59 -19.81
N GLU A 250 9.08 14.68 -21.09
CA GLU A 250 7.93 15.46 -21.57
C GLU A 250 6.58 15.03 -20.94
N ASN A 251 6.46 13.77 -20.55
CA ASN A 251 5.26 13.30 -19.84
C ASN A 251 5.22 13.79 -18.38
N THR A 252 6.38 14.04 -17.76
CA THR A 252 6.46 14.67 -16.44
C THR A 252 6.06 16.15 -16.52
N VAL A 253 6.43 16.83 -17.60
CA VAL A 253 5.97 18.21 -17.86
C VAL A 253 4.44 18.26 -17.94
N LYS A 254 3.82 17.41 -18.77
CA LYS A 254 2.35 17.32 -18.87
C LYS A 254 1.68 17.00 -17.53
N ALA A 255 2.28 16.13 -16.73
CA ALA A 255 1.76 15.79 -15.40
C ALA A 255 1.80 17.01 -14.46
N LEU A 256 2.88 17.80 -14.48
CA LEU A 256 3.01 19.01 -13.68
C LEU A 256 2.00 20.08 -14.12
N GLU A 257 1.70 20.20 -15.43
CA GLU A 257 0.64 21.08 -15.94
C GLU A 257 -0.76 20.62 -15.47
N ILE A 258 -1.04 19.32 -15.43
CA ILE A 258 -2.27 18.81 -14.82
C ILE A 258 -2.36 19.19 -13.33
N MET A 259 -1.27 19.03 -12.58
CA MET A 259 -1.23 19.42 -11.18
C MET A 259 -1.48 20.92 -10.99
N LYS A 260 -0.94 21.77 -11.87
CA LYS A 260 -1.20 23.22 -11.86
C LYS A 260 -2.69 23.55 -12.02
N ARG A 261 -3.36 22.86 -12.94
CA ARG A 261 -4.82 23.01 -13.12
C ARG A 261 -5.61 22.53 -11.91
N LEU A 262 -5.14 21.47 -11.23
CA LEU A 262 -5.76 20.96 -10.01
C LEU A 262 -5.64 21.94 -8.84
N MET A 263 -4.58 22.75 -8.79
CA MET A 263 -4.42 23.82 -7.78
C MET A 263 -5.59 24.80 -7.78
N GLU A 264 -6.23 25.06 -8.94
CA GLU A 264 -7.35 25.99 -9.08
C GLU A 264 -8.62 25.54 -8.33
N VAL A 265 -8.73 24.25 -8.02
CA VAL A 265 -9.91 23.64 -7.37
C VAL A 265 -9.58 22.95 -6.04
N ALA A 266 -8.33 23.05 -5.60
CA ALA A 266 -7.82 22.49 -4.36
C ALA A 266 -7.75 23.53 -3.23
N PRO A 267 -7.57 23.13 -1.96
CA PRO A 267 -7.25 24.04 -0.86
C PRO A 267 -5.95 24.83 -1.13
N ASN A 268 -5.90 26.10 -0.72
CA ASN A 268 -4.71 26.94 -0.90
C ASN A 268 -3.45 26.36 -0.22
N ASN A 269 -3.63 25.60 0.85
CA ASN A 269 -2.55 24.94 1.60
C ASN A 269 -2.24 23.53 1.14
N ILE A 270 -2.74 23.07 -0.01
CA ILE A 270 -2.63 21.67 -0.48
C ILE A 270 -1.16 21.18 -0.58
N LEU A 271 -0.21 22.09 -0.76
CA LEU A 271 1.22 21.78 -0.88
C LEU A 271 1.96 21.79 0.47
N GLU A 272 1.29 22.18 1.56
CA GLU A 272 1.92 22.22 2.88
C GLU A 272 2.19 20.80 3.41
N GLU A 273 3.26 20.69 4.20
CA GLU A 273 3.52 19.46 4.96
C GLU A 273 2.44 19.29 6.01
N GLY A 274 2.06 18.05 6.24
CA GLY A 274 1.03 17.72 7.23
C GLY A 274 1.45 18.08 8.66
N LYS A 275 0.45 18.20 9.53
CA LYS A 275 0.65 18.36 10.97
C LYS A 275 0.79 16.97 11.59
N VAL A 276 1.76 16.84 12.49
CA VAL A 276 1.90 15.62 13.32
C VAL A 276 1.25 15.90 14.66
N ASP A 277 0.11 15.25 14.91
CA ASP A 277 -0.55 15.28 16.22
C ASP A 277 -0.63 13.86 16.77
N ALA A 278 -0.20 13.66 18.02
CA ALA A 278 -0.15 12.37 18.70
C ALA A 278 0.50 11.23 17.87
N GLY A 279 1.47 11.58 17.00
CA GLY A 279 2.16 10.62 16.12
C GLY A 279 1.39 10.28 14.84
N VAL A 280 0.27 10.93 14.57
CA VAL A 280 -0.48 10.81 13.32
C VAL A 280 -0.15 12.03 12.45
N ASN A 281 0.32 11.78 11.24
CA ASN A 281 0.52 12.84 10.24
C ASN A 281 -0.77 13.01 9.44
N THR A 282 -1.37 14.19 9.53
CA THR A 282 -2.58 14.56 8.77
C THR A 282 -2.20 15.65 7.77
N THR A 283 -2.35 15.35 6.50
CA THR A 283 -2.05 16.27 5.41
C THR A 283 -3.30 17.04 4.97
N PRO A 284 -3.16 18.23 4.35
CA PRO A 284 -4.31 19.04 3.92
C PRO A 284 -5.29 18.30 2.98
N ASP A 285 -4.77 17.44 2.10
CA ASP A 285 -5.58 16.59 1.23
C ASP A 285 -6.42 15.59 2.03
N GLU A 286 -5.84 14.98 3.07
CA GLU A 286 -6.53 14.04 3.97
C GLU A 286 -7.61 14.74 4.79
N GLU A 287 -7.31 15.90 5.37
CA GLU A 287 -8.28 16.69 6.14
C GLU A 287 -9.49 17.09 5.27
N ALA A 288 -9.24 17.61 4.07
CA ALA A 288 -10.30 18.09 3.19
C ALA A 288 -11.19 16.93 2.70
N PHE A 289 -10.61 15.78 2.34
CA PHE A 289 -11.41 14.65 1.88
C PHE A 289 -12.14 13.95 3.03
N ALA A 290 -11.48 13.70 4.15
CA ALA A 290 -12.10 13.11 5.34
C ALA A 290 -13.25 13.99 5.87
N GLY A 291 -13.08 15.32 5.86
CA GLY A 291 -14.09 16.31 6.24
C GLY A 291 -15.19 16.54 5.19
N ARG A 292 -15.20 15.79 4.06
CA ARG A 292 -16.16 15.93 2.96
C ARG A 292 -16.18 17.34 2.34
N GLN A 293 -15.04 18.04 2.40
CA GLN A 293 -14.86 19.37 1.82
C GLN A 293 -14.36 19.32 0.38
N ALA A 294 -13.86 18.16 -0.09
CA ALA A 294 -13.44 17.92 -1.46
C ALA A 294 -14.24 16.77 -2.06
N ALA A 295 -14.63 16.90 -3.34
CA ALA A 295 -15.40 15.87 -4.03
C ALA A 295 -14.52 14.75 -4.56
N TYR A 296 -13.39 15.07 -5.20
CA TYR A 296 -12.46 14.11 -5.77
C TYR A 296 -11.16 14.04 -5.00
N TYR A 297 -10.54 12.86 -5.03
CA TYR A 297 -9.27 12.59 -4.35
C TYR A 297 -8.35 11.72 -5.20
N ILE A 298 -7.13 12.18 -5.41
CA ILE A 298 -6.04 11.40 -6.04
C ILE A 298 -5.11 10.96 -4.92
N LYS A 299 -5.16 9.69 -4.58
CA LYS A 299 -4.38 9.10 -3.47
C LYS A 299 -4.27 7.58 -3.66
N TYR A 300 -3.49 6.93 -2.82
CA TYR A 300 -3.52 5.48 -2.69
C TYR A 300 -4.85 5.02 -2.04
N GLN A 301 -5.40 3.90 -2.49
CA GLN A 301 -6.77 3.48 -2.18
C GLN A 301 -7.06 3.33 -0.68
N ASN A 302 -6.06 3.03 0.15
CA ASN A 302 -6.32 2.87 1.58
C ASN A 302 -6.71 4.17 2.30
N ALA A 303 -6.34 5.34 1.78
CA ALA A 303 -6.70 6.61 2.42
C ALA A 303 -8.21 6.89 2.31
N PRO A 304 -8.82 6.97 1.11
CA PRO A 304 -10.26 7.23 1.00
C PRO A 304 -11.12 6.16 1.66
N THR A 305 -10.73 4.88 1.65
CA THR A 305 -11.50 3.82 2.31
C THR A 305 -11.54 4.00 3.82
N ARG A 306 -10.42 4.36 4.44
CA ARG A 306 -10.38 4.66 5.88
C ARG A 306 -11.21 5.89 6.23
N PHE A 307 -11.10 6.96 5.43
CA PHE A 307 -11.82 8.20 5.71
C PHE A 307 -13.31 8.05 5.52
N ALA A 308 -13.76 7.36 4.48
CA ALA A 308 -15.18 7.09 4.26
C ALA A 308 -15.81 6.31 5.43
N GLY A 309 -15.03 5.49 6.13
CA GLY A 309 -15.49 4.81 7.34
C GLY A 309 -15.96 5.74 8.47
N THR A 310 -15.54 7.02 8.44
CA THR A 310 -15.98 8.05 9.40
C THR A 310 -17.21 8.84 8.90
N TRP A 311 -17.60 8.67 7.64
CA TRP A 311 -18.74 9.38 7.08
C TRP A 311 -20.08 8.84 7.60
N PRO A 312 -21.15 9.69 7.63
CA PRO A 312 -22.50 9.22 7.97
C PRO A 312 -22.96 8.07 7.08
N ASP A 313 -22.66 8.14 5.78
CA ASP A 313 -22.91 7.09 4.79
C ASP A 313 -21.61 6.77 4.04
N PRO A 314 -20.91 5.69 4.40
CA PRO A 314 -19.72 5.26 3.68
C PRO A 314 -19.98 4.77 2.24
N SER A 315 -21.21 4.40 1.90
CA SER A 315 -21.58 3.86 0.57
C SER A 315 -21.47 4.88 -0.55
N VAL A 316 -21.41 6.18 -0.22
CA VAL A 316 -21.21 7.26 -1.20
C VAL A 316 -19.77 7.37 -1.69
N LEU A 317 -18.82 6.59 -1.13
CA LEU A 317 -17.47 6.48 -1.66
C LEU A 317 -17.44 5.66 -2.93
N HIS A 318 -16.90 6.24 -3.99
CA HIS A 318 -16.59 5.54 -5.23
C HIS A 318 -15.09 5.60 -5.52
N ILE A 319 -14.57 4.56 -6.16
CA ILE A 319 -13.15 4.41 -6.48
C ILE A 319 -12.99 3.88 -7.91
N ALA A 320 -12.06 4.44 -8.66
CA ALA A 320 -11.68 3.97 -9.99
C ALA A 320 -10.18 4.19 -10.25
N GLY A 321 -9.67 3.64 -11.36
CA GLY A 321 -8.33 3.96 -11.84
C GLY A 321 -8.20 5.43 -12.19
N LEU A 322 -6.96 5.95 -12.21
CA LEU A 322 -6.70 7.33 -12.59
C LEU A 322 -7.28 7.67 -13.97
N PRO A 323 -7.68 8.93 -14.19
CA PRO A 323 -7.97 9.41 -15.53
C PRO A 323 -6.74 9.24 -16.43
N LYS A 324 -6.94 9.09 -17.73
CA LYS A 324 -5.86 8.96 -18.70
C LYS A 324 -6.05 9.92 -19.88
N GLN A 325 -5.00 10.19 -20.59
CA GLN A 325 -5.11 10.93 -21.86
C GLN A 325 -5.42 9.95 -23.01
N PRO A 326 -6.12 10.38 -24.05
CA PRO A 326 -6.22 9.64 -25.29
C PRO A 326 -4.82 9.27 -25.83
N GLY A 327 -4.61 7.99 -26.11
CA GLY A 327 -3.30 7.48 -26.55
C GLY A 327 -2.23 7.32 -25.45
N GLY A 328 -2.54 7.72 -24.20
CA GLY A 328 -1.65 7.49 -23.05
C GLY A 328 -1.62 6.04 -22.57
N ALA A 329 -0.60 5.68 -21.80
CA ALA A 329 -0.44 4.33 -21.23
C ALA A 329 -1.59 3.93 -20.29
N GLY A 330 -2.28 4.91 -19.68
CA GLY A 330 -3.33 4.66 -18.68
C GLY A 330 -2.78 3.97 -17.44
N GLY A 331 -1.47 4.13 -17.17
CA GLY A 331 -0.79 3.55 -16.03
C GLY A 331 -1.01 4.34 -14.74
N THR A 332 -0.43 3.82 -13.68
CA THR A 332 -0.36 4.48 -12.37
C THR A 332 0.83 3.91 -11.60
N VAL A 333 1.07 4.42 -10.41
CA VAL A 333 2.07 3.89 -9.47
C VAL A 333 1.39 2.94 -8.50
N PHE A 334 2.05 1.81 -8.23
CA PHE A 334 1.76 0.94 -7.10
C PHE A 334 3.02 0.68 -6.29
N TRP A 335 2.86 0.21 -5.07
CA TRP A 335 3.95 -0.36 -4.27
C TRP A 335 3.42 -1.48 -3.38
N ASN A 336 4.28 -2.42 -3.06
CA ASN A 336 4.00 -3.35 -1.98
C ASN A 336 4.63 -2.86 -0.69
N THR A 337 3.94 -3.10 0.42
CA THR A 337 4.51 -3.05 1.76
C THR A 337 4.67 -4.48 2.20
N GLY A 338 5.90 -4.98 2.07
CA GLY A 338 6.24 -6.38 2.29
C GLY A 338 7.08 -6.60 3.53
N ALA A 339 7.78 -7.73 3.55
CA ALA A 339 8.70 -8.06 4.63
C ALA A 339 10.11 -8.32 4.11
N THR A 340 11.11 -8.03 4.94
CA THR A 340 12.51 -8.33 4.65
C THR A 340 13.17 -9.11 5.77
N LEU A 341 14.14 -9.97 5.41
CA LEU A 341 14.93 -10.75 6.34
C LEU A 341 16.14 -9.98 6.83
N PHE A 342 16.34 -9.92 8.13
CA PHE A 342 17.58 -9.39 8.66
C PHE A 342 18.73 -10.38 8.45
N LYS A 343 19.88 -9.88 7.97
CA LYS A 343 21.07 -10.68 7.72
C LYS A 343 21.52 -11.46 8.96
N TYR A 344 21.45 -10.86 10.12
CA TYR A 344 21.85 -11.46 11.40
C TYR A 344 20.66 -12.02 12.21
N GLY A 345 19.46 -12.07 11.61
CA GLY A 345 18.32 -12.79 12.17
C GLY A 345 18.63 -14.29 12.29
N GLN A 346 18.06 -14.94 13.27
CA GLN A 346 18.44 -16.30 13.66
C GLN A 346 17.41 -17.37 13.29
N ASN A 347 16.19 -16.95 12.89
CA ASN A 347 15.09 -17.85 12.55
C ASN A 347 14.43 -17.44 11.23
N LYS A 348 15.14 -17.65 10.11
CA LYS A 348 14.73 -17.20 8.78
C LYS A 348 13.69 -18.12 8.15
N GLU A 349 13.78 -19.40 8.39
CA GLU A 349 12.76 -20.39 8.01
C GLU A 349 11.43 -20.09 8.72
N GLY A 350 11.49 -19.79 10.02
CA GLY A 350 10.32 -19.36 10.78
C GLY A 350 9.74 -18.04 10.27
N ALA A 351 10.58 -17.13 9.79
CA ALA A 351 10.13 -15.89 9.17
C ALA A 351 9.36 -16.14 7.87
N ALA A 352 9.83 -17.05 7.01
CA ALA A 352 9.16 -17.42 5.78
C ALA A 352 7.82 -18.10 6.03
N ASP A 353 7.77 -19.01 6.99
CA ASP A 353 6.55 -19.68 7.42
C ASP A 353 5.53 -18.68 7.99
N TYR A 354 5.98 -17.78 8.86
CA TYR A 354 5.15 -16.73 9.43
C TYR A 354 4.57 -15.79 8.35
N MET A 355 5.38 -15.36 7.40
CA MET A 355 4.91 -14.51 6.31
C MET A 355 3.90 -15.22 5.43
N SER A 356 4.12 -16.50 5.14
CA SER A 356 3.15 -17.32 4.42
C SER A 356 1.85 -17.46 5.20
N TYR A 357 1.90 -17.67 6.51
CA TYR A 357 0.74 -17.70 7.38
C TYR A 357 -0.02 -16.37 7.38
N LEU A 358 0.69 -15.27 7.65
CA LEU A 358 0.12 -13.94 7.76
C LEU A 358 -0.56 -13.49 6.46
N THR A 359 0.09 -13.70 5.31
CA THR A 359 -0.42 -13.26 4.00
C THR A 359 -1.62 -14.06 3.50
N HIS A 360 -1.87 -15.24 4.05
CA HIS A 360 -3.02 -16.07 3.71
C HIS A 360 -4.13 -16.05 4.76
N ASP A 361 -3.94 -15.32 5.87
CA ASP A 361 -4.99 -15.20 6.88
C ASP A 361 -6.14 -14.31 6.37
N LEU A 362 -7.33 -14.89 6.34
CA LEU A 362 -8.50 -14.22 5.79
C LEU A 362 -8.91 -12.97 6.57
N ARG A 363 -8.58 -12.88 7.86
CA ARG A 363 -8.84 -11.69 8.70
C ARG A 363 -8.18 -10.45 8.13
N ILE A 364 -6.96 -10.57 7.59
CA ILE A 364 -6.27 -9.48 6.90
C ILE A 364 -7.12 -8.95 5.73
N TRP A 365 -7.61 -9.84 4.88
CA TRP A 365 -8.31 -9.46 3.66
C TRP A 365 -9.75 -9.01 3.92
N LYS A 366 -10.42 -9.60 4.92
CA LYS A 366 -11.73 -9.09 5.38
C LYS A 366 -11.59 -7.65 5.93
N HIS A 367 -10.54 -7.37 6.70
CA HIS A 367 -10.27 -6.02 7.19
C HIS A 367 -9.88 -5.06 6.05
N ALA A 368 -9.07 -5.52 5.11
CA ALA A 368 -8.61 -4.68 3.99
C ALA A 368 -9.70 -4.35 2.97
N LEU A 369 -10.53 -5.32 2.62
CA LEU A 369 -11.43 -5.28 1.46
C LEU A 369 -12.90 -5.43 1.84
N GLY A 370 -13.24 -5.48 3.12
CA GLY A 370 -14.59 -5.69 3.58
C GLY A 370 -15.50 -4.48 3.32
N LYS A 371 -16.65 -4.70 2.66
CA LYS A 371 -17.62 -3.64 2.35
C LYS A 371 -18.28 -3.04 3.60
N ASP A 372 -18.45 -3.85 4.65
CA ASP A 372 -19.11 -3.45 5.89
C ASP A 372 -18.11 -3.04 6.98
N VAL A 373 -16.81 -3.08 6.68
CA VAL A 373 -15.76 -2.70 7.62
C VAL A 373 -15.56 -1.19 7.61
N ARG A 374 -16.00 -0.52 8.67
CA ARG A 374 -15.72 0.91 8.87
C ARG A 374 -14.22 1.13 8.97
N GLY A 375 -13.68 1.98 8.09
CA GLY A 375 -12.25 2.24 8.03
C GLY A 375 -11.43 1.07 7.47
N ALA A 376 -12.01 0.26 6.58
CA ALA A 376 -11.28 -0.77 5.83
C ALA A 376 -9.97 -0.20 5.29
N SER A 377 -8.88 -0.98 5.39
CA SER A 377 -7.56 -0.49 4.98
C SER A 377 -7.40 -0.35 3.46
N GLY A 378 -8.28 -0.95 2.67
CA GLY A 378 -8.30 -0.82 1.21
C GLY A 378 -7.19 -1.57 0.45
N GLN A 379 -6.22 -2.15 1.14
CA GLN A 379 -5.04 -2.74 0.53
C GLN A 379 -5.32 -4.07 -0.17
N LEU A 380 -4.61 -4.31 -1.28
CA LEU A 380 -4.84 -5.46 -2.15
C LEU A 380 -3.90 -6.62 -1.84
N ALA A 381 -4.38 -7.85 -2.09
CA ALA A 381 -3.57 -9.06 -1.97
C ALA A 381 -2.60 -9.21 -3.16
N PRO A 382 -1.36 -9.69 -2.92
CA PRO A 382 -0.34 -9.83 -3.98
C PRO A 382 -0.46 -11.10 -4.83
N TYR A 383 -1.34 -12.04 -4.50
CA TYR A 383 -1.38 -13.38 -5.08
C TYR A 383 -2.45 -13.55 -6.16
N LYS A 384 -2.06 -14.12 -7.30
CA LYS A 384 -2.97 -14.41 -8.42
C LYS A 384 -4.06 -15.40 -8.04
N SER A 385 -3.71 -16.47 -7.31
CA SER A 385 -4.64 -17.53 -6.92
C SER A 385 -5.77 -17.02 -6.05
N MET A 386 -5.49 -16.08 -5.13
CA MET A 386 -6.51 -15.45 -4.29
C MET A 386 -7.52 -14.69 -5.15
N TRP A 387 -7.05 -13.86 -6.07
CA TRP A 387 -7.91 -13.09 -6.96
C TRP A 387 -8.68 -13.99 -7.93
N ALA A 388 -8.06 -15.04 -8.49
CA ALA A 388 -8.75 -16.01 -9.34
C ALA A 388 -9.89 -16.72 -8.60
N LYS A 389 -9.65 -17.11 -7.33
CA LYS A 389 -10.69 -17.68 -6.47
C LYS A 389 -11.82 -16.69 -6.23
N TRP A 390 -11.51 -15.45 -5.86
CA TRP A 390 -12.51 -14.42 -5.58
C TRP A 390 -13.28 -13.99 -6.83
N GLN A 391 -12.64 -13.95 -8.01
CA GLN A 391 -13.33 -13.69 -9.28
C GLN A 391 -14.31 -14.79 -9.65
N LYS A 392 -13.94 -16.07 -9.42
CA LYS A 392 -14.82 -17.21 -9.70
C LYS A 392 -16.01 -17.25 -8.76
N SER A 393 -15.83 -16.87 -7.52
CA SER A 393 -16.86 -16.84 -6.48
C SER A 393 -16.63 -15.63 -5.60
N PRO A 394 -17.18 -14.44 -5.98
CA PRO A 394 -16.99 -13.22 -5.22
C PRO A 394 -17.49 -13.37 -3.79
N PRO A 395 -16.64 -13.10 -2.79
CA PRO A 395 -17.05 -13.17 -1.40
C PRO A 395 -18.11 -12.10 -1.10
N THR A 396 -19.17 -12.46 -0.40
CA THR A 396 -20.23 -11.52 -0.02
C THR A 396 -19.75 -10.35 0.84
N TRP A 397 -18.67 -10.55 1.58
CA TRP A 397 -18.06 -9.52 2.43
C TRP A 397 -17.18 -8.52 1.66
N MET A 398 -16.76 -8.82 0.41
CA MET A 398 -15.82 -7.98 -0.33
C MET A 398 -16.50 -6.77 -0.96
N ALA A 399 -15.86 -5.63 -0.89
CA ALA A 399 -16.32 -4.40 -1.54
C ALA A 399 -16.16 -4.49 -3.08
N ASP A 400 -17.16 -4.01 -3.82
CA ASP A 400 -17.20 -4.10 -5.29
C ASP A 400 -16.02 -3.38 -5.97
N TRP A 401 -15.55 -2.27 -5.40
CA TRP A 401 -14.41 -1.53 -5.93
C TRP A 401 -13.09 -2.34 -5.94
N ALA A 402 -12.98 -3.40 -5.12
CA ALA A 402 -11.75 -4.18 -4.99
C ALA A 402 -11.29 -4.78 -6.33
N PHE A 403 -12.22 -5.30 -7.13
CA PHE A 403 -11.93 -5.84 -8.46
C PHE A 403 -11.56 -4.72 -9.45
N THR A 404 -12.22 -3.57 -9.38
CA THR A 404 -11.91 -2.40 -10.22
C THR A 404 -10.49 -1.90 -9.96
N VAL A 405 -10.11 -1.74 -8.70
CA VAL A 405 -8.75 -1.32 -8.32
C VAL A 405 -7.72 -2.40 -8.67
N ARG A 406 -8.03 -3.68 -8.42
CA ARG A 406 -7.18 -4.80 -8.84
C ARG A 406 -6.88 -4.81 -10.34
N ALA A 407 -7.87 -4.47 -11.17
CA ALA A 407 -7.69 -4.43 -12.62
C ALA A 407 -6.67 -3.37 -13.07
N GLN A 408 -6.50 -2.28 -12.30
CA GLN A 408 -5.51 -1.23 -12.61
C GLN A 408 -4.07 -1.72 -12.51
N LEU A 409 -3.79 -2.78 -11.75
CA LEU A 409 -2.44 -3.35 -11.65
C LEU A 409 -1.91 -3.87 -13.00
N ALA A 410 -2.77 -4.11 -13.99
CA ALA A 410 -2.33 -4.51 -15.34
C ALA A 410 -1.49 -3.44 -16.05
N ALA A 411 -1.80 -2.16 -15.82
CA ALA A 411 -1.08 -1.02 -16.40
C ALA A 411 -0.19 -0.29 -15.38
N ALA A 412 -0.31 -0.63 -14.09
CA ALA A 412 0.47 0.01 -13.05
C ALA A 412 1.94 -0.43 -13.07
N LYS A 413 2.83 0.49 -12.68
CA LYS A 413 4.25 0.22 -12.49
C LYS A 413 4.71 0.75 -11.14
N ALA A 414 5.60 0.01 -10.49
CA ALA A 414 6.28 0.50 -9.31
C ALA A 414 7.29 1.60 -9.67
N ILE A 415 7.53 2.50 -8.72
CA ILE A 415 8.69 3.39 -8.79
C ILE A 415 9.94 2.51 -8.73
N ARG A 416 10.90 2.77 -9.63
CA ARG A 416 12.12 1.96 -9.70
C ARG A 416 12.93 2.09 -8.41
N THR A 417 13.31 0.95 -7.86
CA THR A 417 14.17 0.87 -6.68
C THR A 417 15.56 1.43 -6.99
N ASN A 418 15.99 2.38 -6.17
CA ASN A 418 17.32 2.97 -6.18
C ASN A 418 17.66 3.44 -4.76
N THR A 419 18.92 3.82 -4.53
CA THR A 419 19.40 4.24 -3.20
C THR A 419 18.87 5.59 -2.72
N PHE A 420 18.31 6.39 -3.62
CA PHE A 420 17.69 7.66 -3.28
C PHE A 420 16.22 7.52 -2.86
N GLY A 421 15.53 6.48 -3.32
CA GLY A 421 14.16 6.17 -2.94
C GLY A 421 13.25 7.40 -3.00
N LEU A 422 12.62 7.72 -1.86
CA LEU A 422 11.79 8.92 -1.70
C LEU A 422 12.58 10.23 -1.82
N ASN A 423 13.87 10.23 -1.45
CA ASN A 423 14.64 11.47 -1.36
C ASN A 423 14.73 12.20 -2.70
N GLN A 424 14.68 11.50 -3.84
CA GLN A 424 14.63 12.15 -5.14
C GLN A 424 13.41 13.09 -5.28
N PHE A 425 12.24 12.68 -4.75
CA PHE A 425 11.04 13.51 -4.78
C PHE A 425 11.09 14.62 -3.73
N VAL A 426 11.65 14.37 -2.56
CA VAL A 426 11.84 15.38 -1.50
C VAL A 426 12.79 16.47 -1.96
N LEU A 427 13.94 16.10 -2.54
CA LEU A 427 14.95 17.05 -3.04
C LEU A 427 14.43 17.88 -4.22
N GLY A 428 13.66 17.27 -5.13
CA GLY A 428 13.10 17.99 -6.28
C GLY A 428 11.88 18.86 -5.95
N LYS A 429 11.19 18.57 -4.81
CA LYS A 429 9.90 19.20 -4.46
C LYS A 429 9.94 20.74 -4.49
N PRO A 430 10.88 21.43 -3.86
CA PRO A 430 10.88 22.90 -3.86
C PRO A 430 10.90 23.52 -5.27
N ALA A 431 11.54 22.83 -6.24
CA ALA A 431 11.66 23.35 -7.59
C ALA A 431 10.37 23.21 -8.40
N TRP A 432 9.72 22.01 -8.40
CA TRP A 432 8.47 21.85 -9.13
C TRP A 432 7.28 22.51 -8.40
N GLU A 433 7.30 22.64 -7.08
CA GLU A 433 6.33 23.44 -6.34
C GLU A 433 6.38 24.93 -6.67
N ALA A 434 7.55 25.49 -6.95
CA ALA A 434 7.67 26.89 -7.39
C ALA A 434 6.80 27.16 -8.64
N TYR A 435 6.73 26.21 -9.59
CA TYR A 435 5.80 26.30 -10.71
C TYR A 435 4.33 26.23 -10.26
N LEU A 436 3.98 25.31 -9.38
CA LEU A 436 2.59 25.20 -8.88
C LEU A 436 2.15 26.46 -8.13
N LYS A 437 3.04 27.08 -7.37
CA LYS A 437 2.79 28.34 -6.63
C LYS A 437 2.78 29.58 -7.54
N GLY A 438 3.36 29.48 -8.73
CA GLY A 438 3.46 30.60 -9.68
C GLY A 438 4.75 31.41 -9.55
N ASP A 439 5.71 30.98 -8.72
CA ASP A 439 7.04 31.59 -8.57
C ASP A 439 7.95 31.30 -9.77
N GLU A 440 7.70 30.23 -10.49
CA GLU A 440 8.28 29.89 -11.79
C GLU A 440 7.16 29.70 -12.82
N SER A 441 7.31 30.28 -13.99
CA SER A 441 6.29 30.23 -15.05
C SER A 441 6.51 29.08 -16.06
N ASP A 442 7.73 28.55 -16.13
CA ASP A 442 8.12 27.50 -17.08
C ASP A 442 8.22 26.14 -16.39
N PRO A 443 7.31 25.19 -16.65
CA PRO A 443 7.34 23.87 -16.05
C PRO A 443 8.60 23.08 -16.39
N LYS A 444 9.17 23.25 -17.59
CA LYS A 444 10.41 22.58 -18.00
C LYS A 444 11.60 23.07 -17.18
N LYS A 445 11.68 24.37 -16.92
CA LYS A 445 12.73 24.96 -16.11
C LYS A 445 12.62 24.53 -14.64
N ALA A 446 11.40 24.48 -14.09
CA ALA A 446 11.14 23.98 -12.74
C ALA A 446 11.60 22.51 -12.60
N LEU A 447 11.24 21.66 -13.55
CA LEU A 447 11.61 20.25 -13.54
C LEU A 447 13.10 20.01 -13.82
N ALA A 448 13.74 20.80 -14.69
CA ALA A 448 15.19 20.76 -14.88
C ALA A 448 15.93 21.09 -13.57
N LYS A 449 15.47 22.12 -12.83
CA LYS A 449 16.01 22.46 -11.51
C LYS A 449 15.78 21.32 -10.49
N ALA A 450 14.62 20.67 -10.50
CA ALA A 450 14.35 19.51 -9.65
C ALA A 450 15.35 18.37 -9.92
N ARG A 451 15.58 18.03 -11.20
CA ARG A 451 16.61 17.05 -11.62
C ARG A 451 18.00 17.45 -11.10
N ASP A 452 18.39 18.70 -11.28
CA ASP A 452 19.73 19.18 -10.92
C ASP A 452 19.99 19.09 -9.41
N LEU A 453 18.97 19.38 -8.58
CA LEU A 453 19.02 19.20 -7.13
C LEU A 453 19.27 17.72 -6.76
N VAL A 454 18.56 16.79 -7.40
CA VAL A 454 18.75 15.35 -7.19
C VAL A 454 20.15 14.93 -7.62
N LEU A 455 20.59 15.32 -8.83
CA LEU A 455 21.91 14.92 -9.34
C LEU A 455 23.08 15.51 -8.54
N ALA A 456 22.91 16.68 -7.93
CA ALA A 456 23.90 17.26 -7.03
C ALA A 456 24.10 16.37 -5.79
N GLU A 457 23.02 15.87 -5.21
CA GLU A 457 23.10 14.96 -4.05
C GLU A 457 23.65 13.58 -4.44
N VAL A 458 23.29 13.04 -5.62
CA VAL A 458 23.87 11.81 -6.16
C VAL A 458 25.39 11.90 -6.26
N LYS A 459 25.93 13.03 -6.77
CA LYS A 459 27.37 13.26 -6.86
C LYS A 459 28.06 13.34 -5.51
N LYS A 460 27.38 13.89 -4.51
CA LYS A 460 27.89 14.03 -3.14
C LYS A 460 28.04 12.68 -2.45
N GLN A 461 27.01 11.82 -2.56
CA GLN A 461 27.05 10.47 -1.98
C GLN A 461 28.07 9.53 -2.65
N LYS A 462 28.37 9.72 -3.94
CA LYS A 462 29.42 8.93 -4.64
C LYS A 462 30.85 9.35 -4.27
N LYS A 463 31.05 10.48 -3.61
CA LYS A 463 32.38 10.99 -3.21
C LYS A 463 32.72 10.73 -1.74
N GLY A 464 31.75 10.41 -0.91
CA GLY A 464 31.93 10.01 0.49
C GLY A 464 31.91 8.51 0.67
#